data_19e59de2d4c4ebbe0b393233911eb028
#
_entry.id   19e59de2d4c4ebbe0b393233911eb028
#
_cell.length_a   1.000
_cell.length_b   1.000
_cell.length_c   1.000
_cell.angle_alpha   90.00
_cell.angle_beta   90.00
_cell.angle_gamma   90.00
#
_symmetry.space_group_name_H-M   'P 1'
#
loop_
_entity.id
_entity.type
_entity.pdbx_description
1 polymer ?
#
loop_
_entity_poly.entity_id
_entity_poly.type
_entity_poly.pdbx_seq_one_letter_code
_entity_poly.pdbx_strand_id
1 'polypeptide(L)'
;MARGFGRFILADGDIYLGNWADDKAHGIGEYFYAEGATYKGGWNEDKQEGIGREEWPDGSFYEGSYLRGKKHGDGVFKWADGARYNGKWRDNKMHG
;
A
#
# COMPACT_ATOMS: atom_id res chain seq x y z
N MET A 1 -24.70 7.60 2.62
CA MET A 1 -23.26 7.41 2.84
C MET A 1 -22.96 5.93 3.12
N ALA A 2 -22.28 5.27 2.20
CA ALA A 2 -22.01 3.85 2.34
C ALA A 2 -20.63 3.65 2.97
N ARG A 3 -20.55 2.77 3.96
CA ARG A 3 -19.29 2.40 4.57
C ARG A 3 -19.39 0.97 5.07
N GLY A 4 -18.25 0.31 5.19
CA GLY A 4 -18.22 -1.06 5.66
C GLY A 4 -16.96 -1.77 5.23
N PHE A 5 -17.03 -3.08 5.21
CA PHE A 5 -15.95 -3.95 4.79
C PHE A 5 -16.43 -4.75 3.58
N GLY A 6 -15.62 -4.82 2.54
CA GLY A 6 -16.05 -5.54 1.35
C GLY A 6 -14.92 -5.91 0.43
N ARG A 7 -15.26 -6.64 -0.62
CA ARG A 7 -14.34 -7.06 -1.65
C ARG A 7 -14.77 -6.44 -2.98
N PHE A 8 -13.83 -5.75 -3.62
CA PHE A 8 -14.10 -5.09 -4.88
C PHE A 8 -13.16 -5.60 -5.95
N ILE A 9 -13.70 -5.96 -7.10
CA ILE A 9 -12.90 -6.37 -8.26
C ILE A 9 -12.91 -5.18 -9.23
N LEU A 10 -11.72 -4.68 -9.53
CA LEU A 10 -11.58 -3.49 -10.36
C LEU A 10 -11.41 -3.87 -11.83
N ALA A 11 -11.63 -2.88 -12.71
CA ALA A 11 -11.69 -3.14 -14.14
C ALA A 11 -10.40 -3.71 -14.74
N ASP A 12 -9.27 -3.40 -14.15
CA ASP A 12 -7.97 -3.88 -14.63
C ASP A 12 -7.53 -5.22 -14.02
N GLY A 13 -8.41 -5.83 -13.22
CA GLY A 13 -8.11 -7.12 -12.59
C GLY A 13 -7.55 -7.01 -11.18
N ASP A 14 -7.38 -5.82 -10.67
CA ASP A 14 -6.97 -5.61 -9.27
C ASP A 14 -8.14 -5.96 -8.34
N ILE A 15 -7.81 -6.30 -7.10
CA ILE A 15 -8.81 -6.63 -6.08
C ILE A 15 -8.51 -5.81 -4.83
N TYR A 16 -9.53 -5.17 -4.29
CA TYR A 16 -9.44 -4.51 -2.98
C TYR A 16 -10.29 -5.30 -1.98
N LEU A 17 -9.72 -5.60 -0.82
CA LEU A 17 -10.41 -6.28 0.27
C LEU A 17 -10.18 -5.50 1.54
N GLY A 18 -11.21 -4.85 2.06
CA GLY A 18 -11.04 -4.06 3.27
C GLY A 18 -12.17 -3.10 3.54
N ASN A 19 -11.88 -2.13 4.37
CA ASN A 19 -12.84 -1.10 4.75
C ASN A 19 -13.00 -0.05 3.65
N TRP A 20 -14.19 0.50 3.58
CA TRP A 20 -14.49 1.55 2.62
C TRP A 20 -15.52 2.52 3.20
N ALA A 21 -15.52 3.73 2.69
CA ALA A 21 -16.46 4.77 3.06
C ALA A 21 -16.69 5.66 1.85
N ASP A 22 -17.94 6.05 1.59
CA ASP A 22 -18.29 6.92 0.46
C ASP A 22 -17.76 6.39 -0.86
N ASP A 23 -17.86 5.06 -1.06
CA ASP A 23 -17.42 4.35 -2.26
C ASP A 23 -15.90 4.41 -2.52
N LYS A 24 -15.12 4.68 -1.47
CA LYS A 24 -13.66 4.74 -1.57
C LYS A 24 -13.01 3.88 -0.50
N ALA A 25 -11.84 3.35 -0.82
CA ALA A 25 -11.04 2.66 0.18
C ALA A 25 -10.69 3.62 1.31
N HIS A 26 -10.95 3.20 2.54
CA HIS A 26 -10.74 4.07 3.69
C HIS A 26 -10.58 3.21 4.95
N GLY A 27 -9.61 3.51 5.79
CA GLY A 27 -9.32 2.72 6.97
C GLY A 27 -8.25 1.69 6.68
N ILE A 28 -8.49 0.44 6.99
CA ILE A 28 -7.53 -0.65 6.80
C ILE A 28 -8.00 -1.56 5.67
N GLY A 29 -7.09 -1.94 4.78
CA GLY A 29 -7.45 -2.85 3.70
C GLY A 29 -6.24 -3.45 3.01
N GLU A 30 -6.52 -4.46 2.19
CA GLU A 30 -5.53 -5.15 1.38
C GLU A 30 -5.85 -4.92 -0.08
N TYR A 31 -4.83 -4.65 -0.87
CA TYR A 31 -4.97 -4.43 -2.30
C TYR A 31 -4.12 -5.46 -3.03
N PHE A 32 -4.73 -6.18 -3.96
CA PHE A 32 -4.05 -7.19 -4.76
C PHE A 32 -3.97 -6.69 -6.20
N TYR A 33 -2.77 -6.36 -6.64
CA TYR A 33 -2.54 -5.91 -8.00
C TYR A 33 -2.58 -7.09 -8.96
N ALA A 34 -3.14 -6.89 -10.14
CA ALA A 34 -3.24 -7.94 -11.14
C ALA A 34 -1.88 -8.53 -11.51
N GLU A 35 -0.83 -7.75 -11.42
CA GLU A 35 0.54 -8.18 -11.71
C GLU A 35 1.19 -9.01 -10.61
N GLY A 36 0.52 -9.17 -9.46
CA GLY A 36 1.00 -10.01 -8.37
C GLY A 36 1.49 -9.31 -7.12
N ALA A 37 1.67 -7.99 -7.18
CA ALA A 37 2.03 -7.23 -5.98
C ALA A 37 0.84 -7.13 -5.03
N THR A 38 1.12 -6.90 -3.74
CA THR A 38 0.08 -6.74 -2.72
C THR A 38 0.43 -5.56 -1.82
N TYR A 39 -0.61 -4.90 -1.31
CA TYR A 39 -0.46 -3.84 -0.31
C TYR A 39 -1.40 -4.15 0.85
N LYS A 40 -0.90 -4.01 2.08
CA LYS A 40 -1.71 -4.14 3.30
C LYS A 40 -1.45 -2.94 4.19
N GLY A 41 -2.49 -2.27 4.61
CA GLY A 41 -2.30 -1.15 5.51
C GLY A 41 -3.41 -0.11 5.42
N GLY A 42 -3.08 1.12 5.77
CA GLY A 42 -4.02 2.22 5.84
C GLY A 42 -4.40 2.77 4.49
N TRP A 43 -5.61 3.28 4.40
CA TRP A 43 -6.16 3.90 3.21
C TRP A 43 -6.93 5.16 3.60
N ASN A 44 -6.88 6.15 2.74
CA ASN A 44 -7.67 7.37 2.89
C ASN A 44 -8.09 7.84 1.51
N GLU A 45 -9.40 7.82 1.25
CA GLU A 45 -9.98 8.25 -0.03
C GLU A 45 -9.26 7.62 -1.23
N ASP A 46 -9.17 6.28 -1.23
CA ASP A 46 -8.57 5.46 -2.28
C ASP A 46 -7.05 5.57 -2.40
N LYS A 47 -6.38 6.21 -1.44
CA LYS A 47 -4.91 6.32 -1.46
C LYS A 47 -4.31 5.71 -0.21
N GLN A 48 -3.16 5.09 -0.35
CA GLN A 48 -2.44 4.55 0.80
C GLN A 48 -2.06 5.68 1.73
N GLU A 49 -2.27 5.45 3.02
CA GLU A 49 -1.92 6.44 4.02
C GLU A 49 -1.67 5.76 5.36
N GLY A 50 -0.76 6.32 6.16
CA GLY A 50 -0.38 5.74 7.43
C GLY A 50 0.64 4.63 7.24
N ILE A 51 0.58 3.61 8.08
CA ILE A 51 1.54 2.51 8.02
C ILE A 51 1.01 1.42 7.09
N GLY A 52 1.87 0.93 6.21
CA GLY A 52 1.50 -0.14 5.31
C GLY A 52 2.68 -0.99 4.90
N ARG A 53 2.38 -2.10 4.24
CA ARG A 53 3.38 -3.02 3.73
C ARG A 53 3.01 -3.42 2.30
N GLU A 54 3.96 -3.24 1.41
CA GLU A 54 3.79 -3.59 0.01
C GLU A 54 4.78 -4.68 -0.34
N GLU A 55 4.32 -5.73 -1.03
CA GLU A 55 5.16 -6.85 -1.42
C GLU A 55 5.04 -7.08 -2.92
N TRP A 56 6.15 -7.44 -3.57
CA TRP A 56 6.21 -7.71 -4.99
C TRP A 56 6.53 -9.17 -5.26
N PRO A 57 6.20 -9.68 -6.45
CA PRO A 57 6.40 -11.10 -6.77
C PRO A 57 7.85 -11.57 -6.71
N ASP A 58 8.81 -10.67 -6.87
CA ASP A 58 10.23 -11.02 -6.81
C ASP A 58 10.76 -11.21 -5.40
N GLY A 59 9.89 -11.01 -4.39
CA GLY A 59 10.27 -11.15 -2.99
C GLY A 59 10.69 -9.85 -2.34
N SER A 60 10.77 -8.75 -3.08
CA SER A 60 11.05 -7.44 -2.47
C SER A 60 9.82 -6.93 -1.73
N PHE A 61 10.04 -6.04 -0.75
CA PHE A 61 8.93 -5.43 -0.03
C PHE A 61 9.31 -4.07 0.52
N TYR A 62 8.29 -3.26 0.76
CA TYR A 62 8.41 -2.02 1.52
C TYR A 62 7.49 -2.08 2.71
N GLU A 63 7.97 -1.65 3.88
CA GLU A 63 7.16 -1.57 5.08
C GLU A 63 7.45 -0.23 5.76
N GLY A 64 6.43 0.58 5.92
CA GLY A 64 6.62 1.89 6.53
C GLY A 64 5.46 2.82 6.28
N SER A 65 5.74 4.11 6.33
CA SER A 65 4.72 5.15 6.23
C SER A 65 4.39 5.51 4.78
N TYR A 66 3.13 5.85 4.57
CA TYR A 66 2.63 6.35 3.29
C TYR A 66 1.89 7.65 3.51
N LEU A 67 1.94 8.52 2.52
CA LEU A 67 1.15 9.74 2.51
C LEU A 67 0.64 9.96 1.10
N ARG A 68 -0.70 10.01 0.95
CA ARG A 68 -1.37 10.25 -0.34
C ARG A 68 -0.89 9.30 -1.44
N GLY A 69 -0.76 8.02 -1.10
CA GLY A 69 -0.37 6.98 -2.06
C GLY A 69 1.11 6.86 -2.32
N LYS A 70 1.95 7.60 -1.59
CA LYS A 70 3.40 7.60 -1.81
C LYS A 70 4.14 7.23 -0.53
N LYS A 71 5.26 6.56 -0.67
CA LYS A 71 6.13 6.29 0.46
C LYS A 71 6.63 7.62 1.02
N HIS A 72 6.49 7.79 2.32
CA HIS A 72 6.83 9.06 2.96
C HIS A 72 7.11 8.82 4.44
N GLY A 73 8.15 9.46 4.97
CA GLY A 73 8.54 9.28 6.37
C GLY A 73 9.47 8.09 6.54
N ASP A 74 9.35 7.39 7.65
CA ASP A 74 10.23 6.27 7.93
C ASP A 74 9.75 5.00 7.27
N GLY A 75 10.69 4.22 6.71
CA GLY A 75 10.34 2.95 6.10
C GLY A 75 11.54 2.10 5.78
N VAL A 76 11.28 0.81 5.57
CA VAL A 76 12.28 -0.19 5.22
C VAL A 76 11.94 -0.76 3.86
N PHE A 77 12.90 -0.77 2.96
CA PHE A 77 12.77 -1.44 1.67
C PHE A 77 13.78 -2.57 1.61
N LYS A 78 13.32 -3.76 1.27
CA LYS A 78 14.21 -4.90 1.08
C LYS A 78 14.09 -5.35 -0.37
N TRP A 79 15.24 -5.44 -1.05
CA TRP A 79 15.28 -5.89 -2.43
C TRP A 79 15.35 -7.41 -2.51
N ALA A 80 15.03 -7.95 -3.67
CA ALA A 80 15.00 -9.39 -3.89
C ALA A 80 16.33 -10.07 -3.63
N ASP A 81 17.44 -9.36 -3.83
CA ASP A 81 18.79 -9.88 -3.61
C ASP A 81 19.23 -9.86 -2.14
N GLY A 82 18.36 -9.37 -1.25
CA GLY A 82 18.67 -9.29 0.17
C GLY A 82 19.17 -7.93 0.64
N ALA A 83 19.46 -7.01 -0.26
CA ALA A 83 19.85 -5.65 0.12
C ALA A 83 18.70 -4.95 0.83
N ARG A 84 19.02 -4.02 1.71
CA ARG A 84 18.02 -3.34 2.53
C ARG A 84 18.36 -1.87 2.68
N TYR A 85 17.32 -1.03 2.59
CA TYR A 85 17.40 0.37 2.96
C TYR A 85 16.47 0.62 4.13
N ASN A 86 16.95 1.24 5.18
CA ASN A 86 16.16 1.58 6.37
C ASN A 86 16.37 3.06 6.64
N GLY A 87 15.36 3.86 6.40
CA GLY A 87 15.52 5.30 6.56
C GLY A 87 14.32 6.09 6.09
N LYS A 88 14.59 7.29 5.63
CA LYS A 88 13.56 8.25 5.25
C LYS A 88 13.17 8.14 3.80
N TRP A 89 11.90 8.43 3.54
CA TRP A 89 11.32 8.43 2.20
C TRP A 89 10.58 9.73 1.98
N ARG A 90 10.57 10.18 0.75
CA ARG A 90 9.83 11.37 0.37
C ARG A 90 9.35 11.19 -1.07
N ASP A 91 8.02 11.23 -1.26
CA ASP A 91 7.39 11.09 -2.58
C ASP A 91 7.91 9.88 -3.34
N ASN A 92 7.92 8.70 -2.68
CA ASN A 92 8.39 7.42 -3.21
C ASN A 92 9.91 7.34 -3.43
N LYS A 93 10.67 8.32 -2.97
CA LYS A 93 12.12 8.33 -3.15
C LYS A 93 12.84 8.23 -1.81
N MET A 94 13.95 7.51 -1.80
CA MET A 94 14.81 7.47 -0.63
C MET A 94 15.37 8.86 -0.38
N HIS A 95 15.33 9.29 0.86
CA HIS A 95 15.73 10.65 1.23
C HIS A 95 16.58 10.61 2.49
N GLY A 96 17.79 10.98 2.39
CA GLY A 96 18.60 11.04 3.54
C GLY A 96 19.64 10.75 3.95
#